data_7f86d55eeba339b52aa6e606d5b5cdbb
#
_entry.id   7f86d55eeba339b52aa6e606d5b5cdbb
#
_cell.length_a   1.000
_cell.length_b   1.000
_cell.length_c   1.000
_cell.angle_alpha   90.00
_cell.angle_beta   90.00
_cell.angle_gamma   90.00
#
_symmetry.space_group_name_H-M   'P 1'
#
loop_
_entity.id
_entity.type
_entity.pdbx_description
1 polymer ?
#
loop_
_entity_poly.entity_id
_entity_poly.type
_entity_poly.pdbx_seq_one_letter_code
_entity_poly.pdbx_strand_id
1 'polypeptide(L)'
;MNELCHLYWKPVYAFIRNSRHVSNEDAKDLTQAFFEELLERNFFDRAAPELGSFRSYLRGAVHRFLLKQHERGAALKRGGGKKLLPLDDARLELDIPEDGQGLSAEDVFDRQWGKDLIDQALEVLREELHRSDKLLHFRVFERYALDPPAEEATSYAKVAAEFGLSESDIGHYLAFCRKRIREILTDRIRDYVTNEREVTGEFSRILALFGSVRS
;
A
#
# COMPACT_ATOMS: atom_id res chain seq x y z
N MET A 1 8.77 -4.37 14.77
CA MET A 1 7.36 -4.10 15.16
C MET A 1 6.80 -2.84 14.52
N ASN A 2 7.54 -1.72 14.49
CA ASN A 2 7.08 -0.48 13.84
C ASN A 2 6.84 -0.59 12.32
N GLU A 3 7.65 -1.35 11.58
CA GLU A 3 7.55 -1.43 10.12
C GLU A 3 6.23 -2.03 9.63
N LEU A 4 5.74 -3.11 10.27
CA LEU A 4 4.45 -3.70 9.93
C LEU A 4 3.27 -2.75 10.23
N CYS A 5 3.34 -2.03 11.36
CA CYS A 5 2.32 -1.02 11.67
C CYS A 5 2.33 0.08 10.61
N HIS A 6 3.49 0.55 10.18
CA HIS A 6 3.58 1.56 9.13
C HIS A 6 3.04 1.07 7.78
N LEU A 7 3.37 -0.17 7.39
CA LEU A 7 2.91 -0.75 6.13
C LEU A 7 1.39 -0.92 6.08
N TYR A 8 0.77 -1.29 7.22
CA TYR A 8 -0.65 -1.62 7.25
C TYR A 8 -1.55 -0.55 7.85
N TRP A 9 -0.99 0.57 8.34
CA TRP A 9 -1.78 1.65 8.91
C TRP A 9 -2.82 2.20 7.93
N LYS A 10 -2.35 2.65 6.76
CA LYS A 10 -3.22 3.21 5.72
C LYS A 10 -4.26 2.22 5.19
N PRO A 11 -3.90 0.98 4.84
CA PRO A 11 -4.86 -0.04 4.46
C PRO A 11 -5.95 -0.28 5.52
N VAL A 12 -5.58 -0.39 6.79
CA VAL A 12 -6.53 -0.60 7.90
C VAL A 12 -7.43 0.62 8.08
N TYR A 13 -6.85 1.83 8.05
CA TYR A 13 -7.62 3.07 8.11
C TYR A 13 -8.64 3.16 6.97
N ALA A 14 -8.22 2.90 5.74
CA ALA A 14 -9.07 2.93 4.56
C ALA A 14 -10.22 1.91 4.66
N PHE A 15 -9.93 0.70 5.14
CA PHE A 15 -10.93 -0.32 5.42
C PHE A 15 -11.96 0.15 6.46
N ILE A 16 -11.49 0.70 7.59
CA ILE A 16 -12.37 1.16 8.68
C ILE A 16 -13.27 2.29 8.20
N ARG A 17 -12.70 3.27 7.51
CA ARG A 17 -13.44 4.42 6.98
C ARG A 17 -14.53 3.98 6.00
N ASN A 18 -14.19 3.09 5.06
CA ASN A 18 -15.14 2.59 4.08
C ASN A 18 -16.22 1.67 4.70
N SER A 19 -15.84 0.78 5.65
CA SER A 19 -16.78 -0.15 6.29
C SER A 19 -17.83 0.52 7.17
N ARG A 20 -17.50 1.68 7.76
CA ARG A 20 -18.31 2.32 8.78
C ARG A 20 -18.89 3.66 8.37
N HIS A 21 -18.42 4.23 7.25
CA HIS A 21 -18.76 5.59 6.84
C HIS A 21 -18.62 6.61 7.98
N VAL A 22 -17.57 6.45 8.78
CA VAL A 22 -17.24 7.32 9.92
C VAL A 22 -16.42 8.51 9.48
N SER A 23 -16.31 9.52 10.35
CA SER A 23 -15.43 10.67 10.11
C SER A 23 -13.95 10.26 10.01
N ASN A 24 -13.12 11.13 9.47
CA ASN A 24 -11.67 10.91 9.41
C ASN A 24 -11.07 10.71 10.81
N GLU A 25 -11.52 11.50 11.79
CA GLU A 25 -11.05 11.43 13.17
C GLU A 25 -11.45 10.10 13.82
N ASP A 26 -12.71 9.69 13.71
CA ASP A 26 -13.19 8.41 14.24
C ASP A 26 -12.46 7.23 13.59
N ALA A 27 -12.17 7.30 12.27
CA ALA A 27 -11.43 6.25 11.57
C ALA A 27 -9.98 6.16 12.07
N LYS A 28 -9.31 7.29 12.33
CA LYS A 28 -7.97 7.33 12.93
C LYS A 28 -7.96 6.71 14.32
N ASP A 29 -8.90 7.11 15.18
CA ASP A 29 -9.03 6.60 16.54
C ASP A 29 -9.27 5.08 16.56
N LEU A 30 -10.16 4.60 15.70
CA LEU A 30 -10.44 3.16 15.57
C LEU A 30 -9.22 2.40 15.04
N THR A 31 -8.47 2.99 14.11
CA THR A 31 -7.25 2.38 13.57
C THR A 31 -6.19 2.26 14.66
N GLN A 32 -5.98 3.32 15.43
CA GLN A 32 -5.06 3.31 16.57
C GLN A 32 -5.46 2.24 17.59
N ALA A 33 -6.72 2.23 18.02
CA ALA A 33 -7.24 1.25 18.97
C ALA A 33 -7.12 -0.20 18.46
N PHE A 34 -7.26 -0.42 17.15
CA PHE A 34 -7.03 -1.71 16.53
C PHE A 34 -5.59 -2.17 16.68
N PHE A 35 -4.62 -1.31 16.34
CA PHE A 35 -3.21 -1.64 16.46
C PHE A 35 -2.77 -1.82 17.92
N GLU A 36 -3.30 -1.05 18.86
CA GLU A 36 -3.07 -1.23 20.30
C GLU A 36 -3.56 -2.62 20.75
N GLU A 37 -4.80 -3.01 20.41
CA GLU A 37 -5.34 -4.34 20.74
C GLU A 37 -4.53 -5.47 20.07
N LEU A 38 -4.01 -5.23 18.86
CA LEU A 38 -3.17 -6.16 18.12
C LEU A 38 -1.84 -6.41 18.84
N LEU A 39 -1.20 -5.34 19.33
CA LEU A 39 0.08 -5.39 20.04
C LEU A 39 -0.04 -6.03 21.42
N GLU A 40 -1.07 -5.64 22.19
CA GLU A 40 -1.32 -6.20 23.53
C GLU A 40 -1.54 -7.72 23.53
N ARG A 41 -2.06 -8.27 22.44
CA ARG A 41 -2.37 -9.70 22.35
C ARG A 41 -1.25 -10.56 21.80
N ASN A 42 -0.04 -10.02 21.58
CA ASN A 42 1.05 -10.71 20.88
C ASN A 42 0.55 -11.38 19.60
N PHE A 43 -0.25 -10.62 18.84
CA PHE A 43 -1.00 -11.11 17.70
C PHE A 43 -0.06 -11.64 16.58
N PHE A 44 1.13 -11.07 16.48
CA PHE A 44 2.15 -11.48 15.51
C PHE A 44 2.68 -12.89 15.76
N ASP A 45 2.71 -13.34 17.02
CA ASP A 45 3.13 -14.69 17.39
C ASP A 45 2.07 -15.76 17.04
N ARG A 46 0.82 -15.32 16.77
CA ARG A 46 -0.32 -16.18 16.42
C ARG A 46 -0.66 -16.18 14.93
N ALA A 47 0.00 -15.34 14.16
CA ALA A 47 -0.12 -15.34 12.69
C ALA A 47 0.60 -16.59 12.16
N ALA A 48 -0.07 -17.76 12.28
CA ALA A 48 0.46 -19.02 11.78
C ALA A 48 0.48 -18.97 10.25
N PRO A 49 1.61 -19.30 9.62
CA PRO A 49 1.79 -19.33 8.18
C PRO A 49 0.74 -20.17 7.43
N GLU A 50 0.16 -21.12 8.14
CA GLU A 50 -0.84 -22.08 7.63
C GLU A 50 -2.22 -21.44 7.36
N LEU A 51 -2.45 -20.23 7.84
CA LEU A 51 -3.74 -19.52 7.73
C LEU A 51 -3.84 -18.56 6.54
N GLY A 52 -2.88 -18.59 5.62
CA GLY A 52 -2.81 -17.69 4.47
C GLY A 52 -1.91 -16.46 4.70
N SER A 53 -1.89 -15.54 3.74
CA SER A 53 -1.03 -14.35 3.84
C SER A 53 -1.37 -13.51 5.07
N PHE A 54 -0.34 -12.90 5.69
CA PHE A 54 -0.50 -11.98 6.83
C PHE A 54 -1.55 -10.88 6.52
N ARG A 55 -1.58 -10.41 5.29
CA ARG A 55 -2.56 -9.44 4.81
C ARG A 55 -4.02 -9.94 4.95
N SER A 56 -4.29 -11.17 4.51
CA SER A 56 -5.63 -11.78 4.64
C SER A 56 -6.02 -11.98 6.10
N TYR A 57 -5.07 -12.38 6.93
CA TYR A 57 -5.27 -12.53 8.37
C TYR A 57 -5.57 -11.19 9.04
N LEU A 58 -4.82 -10.12 8.70
CA LEU A 58 -5.02 -8.78 9.23
C LEU A 58 -6.39 -8.22 8.85
N ARG A 59 -6.82 -8.42 7.60
CA ARG A 59 -8.15 -8.03 7.13
C ARG A 59 -9.26 -8.72 7.91
N GLY A 60 -9.14 -10.01 8.17
CA GLY A 60 -10.07 -10.74 9.03
C GLY A 60 -10.05 -10.25 10.48
N ALA A 61 -8.90 -9.82 10.98
CA ALA A 61 -8.77 -9.29 12.33
C ALA A 61 -9.44 -7.93 12.50
N VAL A 62 -9.24 -7.00 11.54
CA VAL A 62 -9.90 -5.69 11.59
C VAL A 62 -11.42 -5.82 11.48
N HIS A 63 -11.91 -6.74 10.66
CA HIS A 63 -13.35 -7.02 10.58
C HIS A 63 -13.91 -7.48 11.93
N ARG A 64 -13.27 -8.45 12.59
CA ARG A 64 -13.68 -8.92 13.93
C ARG A 64 -13.58 -7.83 14.99
N PHE A 65 -12.55 -6.99 14.93
CA PHE A 65 -12.41 -5.83 15.81
C PHE A 65 -13.60 -4.88 15.66
N LEU A 66 -13.99 -4.52 14.44
CA LEU A 66 -15.11 -3.63 14.17
C LEU A 66 -16.46 -4.20 14.66
N LEU A 67 -16.69 -5.51 14.50
CA LEU A 67 -17.87 -6.17 15.06
C LEU A 67 -17.92 -6.02 16.58
N LYS A 68 -16.81 -6.30 17.26
CA LYS A 68 -16.70 -6.16 18.73
C LYS A 68 -16.88 -4.70 19.20
N GLN A 69 -16.34 -3.74 18.46
CA GLN A 69 -16.55 -2.31 18.77
C GLN A 69 -18.02 -1.90 18.62
N HIS A 70 -18.71 -2.44 17.61
CA HIS A 70 -20.14 -2.20 17.43
C HIS A 70 -20.97 -2.74 18.59
N GLU A 71 -20.70 -3.96 19.02
CA GLU A 71 -21.37 -4.58 20.19
C GLU A 71 -21.11 -3.79 21.48
N ARG A 72 -19.84 -3.35 21.69
CA ARG A 72 -19.46 -2.51 22.84
C ARG A 72 -20.11 -1.13 22.77
N GLY A 73 -20.15 -0.49 21.60
CA GLY A 73 -20.81 0.82 21.42
C GLY A 73 -22.30 0.76 21.65
N ALA A 74 -22.96 -0.32 21.28
CA ALA A 74 -24.35 -0.58 21.60
C ALA A 74 -24.56 -0.78 23.13
N ALA A 75 -23.57 -1.35 23.83
CA ALA A 75 -23.57 -1.50 25.28
C ALA A 75 -23.16 -0.20 26.02
N LEU A 76 -22.27 0.62 25.43
CA LEU A 76 -21.65 1.84 26.03
C LEU A 76 -22.43 3.15 25.78
N LYS A 77 -23.55 3.14 25.07
CA LYS A 77 -24.50 4.26 25.17
C LYS A 77 -24.98 4.52 26.63
N ARG A 78 -24.37 3.81 27.59
CA ARG A 78 -24.57 3.87 29.03
C ARG A 78 -23.40 4.31 29.89
N GLY A 79 -22.30 4.84 29.35
CA GLY A 79 -21.24 5.47 30.17
C GLY A 79 -19.80 5.31 29.74
N GLY A 80 -19.11 6.41 29.49
CA GLY A 80 -17.72 6.66 29.78
C GLY A 80 -16.66 6.26 28.75
N GLY A 81 -16.12 7.25 28.01
CA GLY A 81 -15.01 7.10 27.08
C GLY A 81 -13.62 7.36 27.70
N LYS A 82 -12.59 6.60 27.29
CA LYS A 82 -11.17 6.90 27.54
C LYS A 82 -10.56 7.59 26.31
N LYS A 83 -9.78 8.65 26.55
CA LYS A 83 -8.98 9.37 25.54
C LYS A 83 -7.72 8.59 25.18
N LEU A 84 -7.44 8.48 23.88
CA LEU A 84 -6.26 7.82 23.29
C LEU A 84 -5.16 8.86 22.97
N LEU A 85 -3.90 8.43 22.97
CA LEU A 85 -2.73 9.26 22.72
C LEU A 85 -2.46 9.44 21.21
N PRO A 86 -2.01 10.62 20.73
CA PRO A 86 -1.82 10.87 19.30
C PRO A 86 -0.55 10.20 18.75
N LEU A 87 -0.66 9.55 17.62
CA LEU A 87 0.49 9.24 16.75
C LEU A 87 0.78 10.45 15.86
N ASP A 88 2.07 10.69 15.61
CA ASP A 88 2.58 11.87 14.91
C ASP A 88 1.98 12.01 13.49
N ASP A 89 1.18 13.04 13.29
CA ASP A 89 0.16 13.17 12.22
C ASP A 89 0.71 13.70 10.89
N ALA A 90 2.01 14.04 10.83
CA ALA A 90 2.59 14.83 9.74
C ALA A 90 2.79 14.07 8.39
N ARG A 91 2.51 12.76 8.33
CA ARG A 91 2.66 11.93 7.12
C ARG A 91 1.37 11.31 6.60
N LEU A 92 0.23 11.67 7.18
CA LEU A 92 -1.08 11.06 6.89
C LEU A 92 -1.99 12.01 6.09
N GLU A 93 -1.47 12.69 5.08
CA GLU A 93 -2.34 13.14 3.99
C GLU A 93 -2.75 11.91 3.19
N LEU A 94 -3.87 11.35 3.61
CA LEU A 94 -4.49 10.20 2.95
C LEU A 94 -5.35 10.73 1.82
N ASP A 95 -4.79 10.76 0.62
CA ASP A 95 -5.54 10.82 -0.62
C ASP A 95 -6.34 9.51 -0.81
N ILE A 96 -7.30 9.29 0.09
CA ILE A 96 -8.32 8.29 -0.14
C ILE A 96 -9.39 9.02 -0.93
N PRO A 97 -9.62 8.67 -2.20
CA PRO A 97 -10.70 9.25 -2.98
C PRO A 97 -11.98 9.11 -2.17
N GLU A 98 -12.72 10.21 -2.00
CA GLU A 98 -14.06 10.19 -1.36
C GLU A 98 -15.03 9.28 -2.12
N ASP A 99 -14.70 8.93 -3.34
CA ASP A 99 -15.49 8.14 -4.27
C ASP A 99 -15.05 6.66 -4.30
N GLY A 100 -15.08 6.01 -3.15
CA GLY A 100 -15.14 4.53 -3.10
C GLY A 100 -16.51 4.00 -3.56
N GLN A 101 -17.21 4.73 -4.45
CA GLN A 101 -18.52 4.35 -4.95
C GLN A 101 -18.42 3.01 -5.68
N GLY A 102 -18.92 1.96 -5.04
CA GLY A 102 -19.01 0.61 -5.60
C GLY A 102 -17.88 -0.35 -5.22
N LEU A 103 -16.86 0.06 -4.45
CA LEU A 103 -15.82 -0.83 -3.94
C LEU A 103 -16.16 -1.36 -2.56
N SER A 104 -15.89 -2.65 -2.34
CA SER A 104 -15.97 -3.22 -1.00
C SER A 104 -14.85 -2.67 -0.11
N ALA A 105 -15.03 -2.73 1.22
CA ALA A 105 -13.98 -2.32 2.16
C ALA A 105 -12.70 -3.15 1.99
N GLU A 106 -12.85 -4.42 1.58
CA GLU A 106 -11.77 -5.33 1.24
C GLU A 106 -10.99 -4.86 0.01
N ASP A 107 -11.68 -4.41 -1.04
CA ASP A 107 -11.04 -3.88 -2.25
C ASP A 107 -10.29 -2.58 -1.96
N VAL A 108 -10.86 -1.72 -1.12
CA VAL A 108 -10.20 -0.48 -0.69
C VAL A 108 -8.94 -0.78 0.11
N PHE A 109 -8.99 -1.74 1.04
CA PHE A 109 -7.83 -2.20 1.78
C PHE A 109 -6.73 -2.73 0.85
N ASP A 110 -7.09 -3.62 -0.07
CA ASP A 110 -6.15 -4.25 -0.99
C ASP A 110 -5.51 -3.23 -1.94
N ARG A 111 -6.28 -2.26 -2.44
CA ARG A 111 -5.75 -1.16 -3.27
C ARG A 111 -4.80 -0.27 -2.50
N GLN A 112 -5.16 0.15 -1.30
CA GLN A 112 -4.30 1.01 -0.49
C GLN A 112 -2.99 0.30 -0.14
N TRP A 113 -3.07 -0.98 0.27
CA TRP A 113 -1.90 -1.80 0.52
C TRP A 113 -0.97 -1.92 -0.70
N GLY A 114 -1.53 -2.21 -1.86
CA GLY A 114 -0.74 -2.33 -3.08
C GLY A 114 -0.12 -1.00 -3.52
N LYS A 115 -0.86 0.12 -3.36
CA LYS A 115 -0.34 1.47 -3.62
C LYS A 115 0.87 1.76 -2.72
N ASP A 116 0.74 1.56 -1.41
CA ASP A 116 1.82 1.84 -0.47
C ASP A 116 3.08 1.01 -0.76
N LEU A 117 2.92 -0.26 -1.17
CA LEU A 117 4.06 -1.09 -1.58
C LEU A 117 4.75 -0.57 -2.84
N ILE A 118 3.98 -0.14 -3.83
CA ILE A 118 4.52 0.43 -5.07
C ILE A 118 5.24 1.74 -4.77
N ASP A 119 4.63 2.64 -4.00
CA ASP A 119 5.21 3.93 -3.65
C ASP A 119 6.55 3.75 -2.91
N GLN A 120 6.62 2.82 -1.96
CA GLN A 120 7.86 2.47 -1.26
C GLN A 120 8.91 1.86 -2.21
N ALA A 121 8.51 1.00 -3.14
CA ALA A 121 9.44 0.41 -4.11
C ALA A 121 10.00 1.46 -5.08
N LEU A 122 9.19 2.43 -5.48
CA LEU A 122 9.61 3.55 -6.32
C LEU A 122 10.62 4.44 -5.59
N GLU A 123 10.39 4.73 -4.31
CA GLU A 123 11.32 5.53 -3.51
C GLU A 123 12.68 4.82 -3.35
N VAL A 124 12.66 3.52 -3.03
CA VAL A 124 13.89 2.71 -2.97
C VAL A 124 14.63 2.71 -4.31
N LEU A 125 13.92 2.51 -5.43
CA LEU A 125 14.51 2.57 -6.77
C LEU A 125 15.14 3.93 -7.04
N ARG A 126 14.44 5.02 -6.72
CA ARG A 126 14.92 6.40 -6.90
C ARG A 126 16.23 6.63 -6.15
N GLU A 127 16.26 6.22 -4.86
CA GLU A 127 17.47 6.35 -4.03
C GLU A 127 18.65 5.51 -4.54
N GLU A 128 18.41 4.27 -4.97
CA GLU A 128 19.44 3.40 -5.54
C GLU A 128 20.03 4.01 -6.80
N LEU A 129 19.19 4.52 -7.70
CA LEU A 129 19.62 5.13 -8.94
C LEU A 129 20.32 6.48 -8.73
N HIS A 130 19.89 7.24 -7.73
CA HIS A 130 20.60 8.46 -7.33
C HIS A 130 22.01 8.13 -6.82
N ARG A 131 22.16 7.15 -5.92
CA ARG A 131 23.46 6.74 -5.36
C ARG A 131 24.42 6.15 -6.42
N SER A 132 23.88 5.55 -7.48
CA SER A 132 24.67 4.94 -8.56
C SER A 132 24.91 5.86 -9.77
N ASP A 133 24.58 7.15 -9.66
CA ASP A 133 24.67 8.16 -10.74
C ASP A 133 23.84 7.79 -11.99
N LYS A 134 22.72 7.08 -11.78
CA LYS A 134 21.79 6.64 -12.82
C LYS A 134 20.39 7.28 -12.68
N LEU A 135 20.29 8.45 -12.05
CA LEU A 135 19.01 9.12 -11.82
C LEU A 135 18.24 9.40 -13.13
N LEU A 136 18.96 9.53 -14.25
CA LEU A 136 18.34 9.70 -15.56
C LEU A 136 17.44 8.52 -15.94
N HIS A 137 17.79 7.27 -15.56
CA HIS A 137 16.96 6.09 -15.80
C HIS A 137 15.62 6.23 -15.08
N PHE A 138 15.66 6.70 -13.82
CA PHE A 138 14.43 6.91 -13.05
C PHE A 138 13.57 8.03 -13.66
N ARG A 139 14.15 9.16 -14.04
CA ARG A 139 13.41 10.28 -14.64
C ARG A 139 12.73 9.88 -15.96
N VAL A 140 13.39 9.09 -16.79
CA VAL A 140 12.79 8.54 -18.02
C VAL A 140 11.64 7.58 -17.68
N PHE A 141 11.82 6.72 -16.67
CA PHE A 141 10.78 5.80 -16.22
C PHE A 141 9.57 6.54 -15.64
N GLU A 142 9.80 7.52 -14.77
CA GLU A 142 8.77 8.37 -14.18
C GLU A 142 7.95 9.05 -15.27
N ARG A 143 8.61 9.71 -16.23
CA ARG A 143 7.97 10.42 -17.33
C ARG A 143 7.16 9.51 -18.27
N TYR A 144 7.63 8.29 -18.51
CA TYR A 144 6.95 7.36 -19.41
C TYR A 144 5.82 6.57 -18.73
N ALA A 145 6.06 6.09 -17.51
CA ALA A 145 5.21 5.10 -16.87
C ALA A 145 4.32 5.65 -15.73
N LEU A 146 4.80 6.68 -15.01
CA LEU A 146 4.11 7.19 -13.82
C LEU A 146 3.36 8.50 -14.10
N ASP A 147 3.90 9.35 -14.96
CA ASP A 147 3.32 10.65 -15.29
C ASP A 147 3.13 10.80 -16.81
N PRO A 148 2.35 9.92 -17.46
CA PRO A 148 2.03 10.09 -18.86
C PRO A 148 1.08 11.29 -19.04
N PRO A 149 1.28 12.16 -20.07
CA PRO A 149 0.36 13.24 -20.34
C PRO A 149 -1.05 12.71 -20.61
N ALA A 150 -2.05 13.39 -20.04
CA ALA A 150 -3.44 12.93 -20.03
C ALA A 150 -4.08 12.79 -21.44
N GLU A 151 -3.58 13.47 -22.45
CA GLU A 151 -4.22 13.60 -23.78
C GLU A 151 -3.53 12.82 -24.89
N GLU A 152 -2.31 12.29 -24.70
CA GLU A 152 -1.57 11.63 -25.78
C GLU A 152 -0.82 10.38 -25.29
N ALA A 153 -0.89 9.31 -26.09
CA ALA A 153 -0.05 8.13 -25.82
C ALA A 153 1.43 8.52 -25.81
N THR A 154 2.09 8.34 -24.69
CA THR A 154 3.53 8.56 -24.55
C THR A 154 4.28 7.53 -25.39
N SER A 155 5.04 7.97 -26.40
CA SER A 155 5.86 7.08 -27.24
C SER A 155 7.32 7.20 -26.85
N TYR A 156 8.11 6.18 -27.19
CA TYR A 156 9.57 6.20 -26.99
C TYR A 156 10.20 7.39 -27.73
N ALA A 157 9.74 7.68 -28.95
CA ALA A 157 10.22 8.81 -29.73
C ALA A 157 10.03 10.16 -29.04
N LYS A 158 8.86 10.39 -28.39
CA LYS A 158 8.59 11.63 -27.66
C LYS A 158 9.51 11.78 -26.46
N VAL A 159 9.63 10.72 -25.64
CA VAL A 159 10.50 10.75 -24.46
C VAL A 159 11.97 10.86 -24.86
N ALA A 160 12.40 10.18 -25.93
CA ALA A 160 13.74 10.29 -26.47
C ALA A 160 14.08 11.73 -26.87
N ALA A 161 13.17 12.40 -27.58
CA ALA A 161 13.33 13.81 -27.97
C ALA A 161 13.42 14.74 -26.75
N GLU A 162 12.58 14.51 -25.72
CA GLU A 162 12.53 15.31 -24.49
C GLU A 162 13.85 15.24 -23.68
N PHE A 163 14.44 14.04 -23.62
CA PHE A 163 15.67 13.80 -22.84
C PHE A 163 16.97 13.86 -23.67
N GLY A 164 16.91 14.04 -24.98
CA GLY A 164 18.06 14.04 -25.88
C GLY A 164 18.72 12.66 -26.00
N LEU A 165 17.92 11.59 -25.97
CA LEU A 165 18.30 10.20 -25.99
C LEU A 165 17.87 9.49 -27.28
N SER A 166 18.37 8.29 -27.54
CA SER A 166 17.82 7.40 -28.55
C SER A 166 16.62 6.61 -28.03
N GLU A 167 15.73 6.16 -28.91
CA GLU A 167 14.61 5.27 -28.51
C GLU A 167 15.11 3.94 -27.91
N SER A 168 16.28 3.49 -28.35
CA SER A 168 16.96 2.31 -27.78
C SER A 168 17.34 2.54 -26.32
N ASP A 169 17.88 3.73 -25.98
CA ASP A 169 18.21 4.09 -24.60
C ASP A 169 16.96 4.13 -23.73
N ILE A 170 15.86 4.71 -24.24
CA ILE A 170 14.56 4.72 -23.54
C ILE A 170 14.13 3.27 -23.23
N GLY A 171 14.16 2.39 -24.22
CA GLY A 171 13.82 0.97 -24.03
C GLY A 171 14.67 0.29 -22.97
N HIS A 172 15.99 0.52 -22.98
CA HIS A 172 16.92 -0.03 -21.99
C HIS A 172 16.66 0.50 -20.58
N TYR A 173 16.43 1.80 -20.42
CA TYR A 173 16.17 2.41 -19.11
C TYR A 173 14.84 1.93 -18.50
N LEU A 174 13.80 1.82 -19.31
CA LEU A 174 12.51 1.28 -18.87
C LEU A 174 12.61 -0.19 -18.47
N ALA A 175 13.29 -1.02 -19.29
CA ALA A 175 13.50 -2.43 -18.98
C ALA A 175 14.28 -2.60 -17.66
N PHE A 176 15.33 -1.81 -17.46
CA PHE A 176 16.11 -1.81 -16.23
C PHE A 176 15.25 -1.44 -15.01
N CYS A 177 14.52 -0.33 -15.06
CA CYS A 177 13.67 0.12 -13.94
C CYS A 177 12.56 -0.90 -13.63
N ARG A 178 11.89 -1.44 -14.67
CA ARG A 178 10.85 -2.46 -14.51
C ARG A 178 11.38 -3.73 -13.84
N LYS A 179 12.56 -4.19 -14.24
CA LYS A 179 13.22 -5.35 -13.63
C LYS A 179 13.52 -5.06 -12.16
N ARG A 180 14.14 -3.90 -11.87
CA ARG A 180 14.57 -3.57 -10.51
C ARG A 180 13.39 -3.37 -9.56
N ILE A 181 12.30 -2.69 -9.99
CA ILE A 181 11.07 -2.57 -9.22
C ILE A 181 10.50 -3.95 -8.89
N ARG A 182 10.48 -4.87 -9.86
CA ARG A 182 9.99 -6.23 -9.61
C ARG A 182 10.82 -6.94 -8.53
N GLU A 183 12.13 -6.79 -8.55
CA GLU A 183 13.03 -7.35 -7.52
C GLU A 183 12.74 -6.74 -6.15
N ILE A 184 12.67 -5.41 -6.05
CA ILE A 184 12.36 -4.69 -4.81
C ILE A 184 11.00 -5.12 -4.24
N LEU A 185 9.95 -5.16 -5.06
CA LEU A 185 8.62 -5.61 -4.65
C LEU A 185 8.65 -7.06 -4.17
N THR A 186 9.36 -7.94 -4.87
CA THR A 186 9.49 -9.35 -4.49
C THR A 186 10.14 -9.49 -3.13
N ASP A 187 11.23 -8.76 -2.89
CA ASP A 187 11.94 -8.78 -1.61
C ASP A 187 11.05 -8.23 -0.48
N ARG A 188 10.34 -7.12 -0.71
CA ARG A 188 9.38 -6.58 0.25
C ARG A 188 8.24 -7.55 0.58
N ILE A 189 7.74 -8.28 -0.41
CA ILE A 189 6.71 -9.30 -0.19
C ILE A 189 7.26 -10.45 0.65
N ARG A 190 8.50 -10.87 0.42
CA ARG A 190 9.17 -11.93 1.20
C ARG A 190 9.32 -11.60 2.68
N ASP A 191 9.39 -10.32 3.04
CA ASP A 191 9.51 -9.90 4.44
C ASP A 191 8.27 -10.28 5.30
N TYR A 192 7.11 -10.54 4.67
CA TYR A 192 5.86 -10.84 5.39
C TYR A 192 5.09 -12.08 4.89
N VAL A 193 5.66 -12.83 3.96
CA VAL A 193 5.14 -14.14 3.55
C VAL A 193 6.16 -15.24 3.83
N THR A 194 5.67 -16.45 4.02
CA THR A 194 6.50 -17.56 4.51
C THR A 194 6.91 -18.53 3.42
N ASN A 195 6.30 -18.45 2.23
CA ASN A 195 6.63 -19.36 1.13
C ASN A 195 6.54 -18.69 -0.26
N GLU A 196 7.28 -19.21 -1.23
CA GLU A 196 7.38 -18.67 -2.59
C GLU A 196 6.05 -18.68 -3.38
N ARG A 197 5.11 -19.58 -3.05
CA ARG A 197 3.78 -19.58 -3.68
C ARG A 197 2.97 -18.34 -3.27
N GLU A 198 3.09 -17.94 -2.01
CA GLU A 198 2.46 -16.73 -1.50
C GLU A 198 3.11 -15.48 -2.12
N VAL A 199 4.44 -15.45 -2.27
CA VAL A 199 5.13 -14.35 -2.97
C VAL A 199 4.56 -14.16 -4.37
N THR A 200 4.45 -15.24 -5.15
CA THR A 200 3.88 -15.18 -6.50
C THR A 200 2.42 -14.74 -6.49
N GLY A 201 1.64 -15.22 -5.54
CA GLY A 201 0.22 -14.86 -5.36
C GLY A 201 0.02 -13.39 -5.03
N GLU A 202 0.79 -12.86 -4.06
CA GLU A 202 0.73 -11.44 -3.66
C GLU A 202 1.22 -10.53 -4.78
N PHE A 203 2.32 -10.90 -5.45
CA PHE A 203 2.82 -10.14 -6.61
C PHE A 203 1.80 -10.08 -7.75
N SER A 204 1.18 -11.21 -8.11
CA SER A 204 0.13 -11.26 -9.14
C SER A 204 -1.08 -10.40 -8.77
N ARG A 205 -1.41 -10.32 -7.49
CA ARG A 205 -2.50 -9.51 -6.98
C ARG A 205 -2.21 -8.01 -7.10
N ILE A 206 -0.98 -7.59 -6.78
CA ILE A 206 -0.53 -6.21 -7.00
C ILE A 206 -0.67 -5.84 -8.49
N LEU A 207 -0.21 -6.71 -9.39
CA LEU A 207 -0.35 -6.49 -10.82
C LEU A 207 -1.82 -6.40 -11.28
N ALA A 208 -2.71 -7.22 -10.70
CA ALA A 208 -4.13 -7.18 -11.01
C ALA A 208 -4.82 -5.89 -10.52
N LEU A 209 -4.44 -5.39 -9.35
CA LEU A 209 -5.01 -4.17 -8.76
C LEU A 209 -4.64 -2.91 -9.54
N PHE A 210 -3.42 -2.85 -10.08
CA PHE A 210 -2.91 -1.67 -10.77
C PHE A 210 -2.86 -1.84 -12.29
N GLY A 211 -3.44 -2.93 -12.80
CA GLY A 211 -3.64 -3.29 -14.20
C GLY A 211 -2.55 -2.75 -15.09
N SER A 212 -1.60 -3.56 -15.49
CA SER A 212 -0.61 -3.20 -16.49
C SER A 212 -0.10 -1.75 -16.36
N VAL A 213 0.88 -1.54 -15.52
CA VAL A 213 1.94 -0.57 -15.90
C VAL A 213 2.35 -1.08 -17.28
N ARG A 214 1.80 -0.43 -18.31
CA ARG A 214 1.70 -0.87 -19.70
C ARG A 214 2.90 -1.71 -20.14
N SER A 215 2.57 -2.92 -20.61
CA SER A 215 3.49 -3.84 -21.30
C SER A 215 4.28 -3.11 -22.35
#